data_094854c6d70547e1945847753987c78c
#
_entry.id   094854c6d70547e1945847753987c78c
#
_cell.length_a   1.000
_cell.length_b   1.000
_cell.length_c   1.000
_cell.angle_alpha   90.00
_cell.angle_beta   90.00
_cell.angle_gamma   90.00
#
_symmetry.space_group_name_H-M   'P 1'
#
loop_
_entity.id
_entity.type
_entity.pdbx_description
1 polymer ?
#
loop_
_entity_poly.entity_id
_entity_poly.type
_entity_poly.pdbx_seq_one_letter_code
_entity_poly.pdbx_strand_id
1 'polypeptide(L)'
;LEDKNDWLYLVKEVEPLFGKMIGVPEFEEEINIAVQKGLVFCVEDLSSNRIAGVIVIDKEENSIEWLAVSDHVKRQGIGRILVEYAINELDSKRDMKVQTFSKGVEAGTPARNLYQAFGFEDHKNMGKNPAGIETVLMIKKQKNVLI
;
A
#
# COMPACT_ATOMS: atom_id res chain seq x y z
N LEU A 1 -9.32 -10.58 12.39
CA LEU A 1 -9.31 -11.10 11.03
C LEU A 1 -9.47 -12.60 11.05
N GLU A 2 -10.62 -13.08 10.59
CA GLU A 2 -10.85 -14.50 10.36
C GLU A 2 -9.88 -15.06 9.31
N ASP A 3 -9.21 -14.14 8.56
CA ASP A 3 -8.38 -14.45 7.39
C ASP A 3 -6.89 -14.21 7.61
N LYS A 4 -6.39 -14.24 8.87
CA LYS A 4 -4.99 -14.01 9.17
C LYS A 4 -4.05 -14.91 8.38
N ASN A 5 -4.43 -16.16 8.13
CA ASN A 5 -3.64 -17.11 7.37
C ASN A 5 -3.64 -16.80 5.86
N ASP A 6 -4.75 -16.29 5.33
CA ASP A 6 -4.88 -16.02 3.90
C ASP A 6 -4.06 -14.81 3.47
N TRP A 7 -4.01 -13.78 4.31
CA TRP A 7 -3.21 -12.61 3.98
C TRP A 7 -1.70 -12.85 4.15
N LEU A 8 -1.30 -13.82 4.97
CA LEU A 8 0.11 -14.24 5.07
C LEU A 8 0.64 -14.81 3.75
N TYR A 9 -0.19 -15.46 2.95
CA TYR A 9 0.19 -15.89 1.60
C TYR A 9 0.53 -14.70 0.71
N LEU A 10 -0.28 -13.65 0.78
CA LEU A 10 -0.02 -12.42 0.03
C LEU A 10 1.28 -11.74 0.49
N VAL A 11 1.51 -11.66 1.79
CA VAL A 11 2.74 -11.09 2.35
C VAL A 11 3.96 -11.87 1.84
N LYS A 12 3.91 -13.20 1.89
CA LYS A 12 5.00 -14.05 1.41
C LYS A 12 5.27 -13.83 -0.08
N GLU A 13 4.23 -13.67 -0.87
CA GLU A 13 4.34 -13.41 -2.31
C GLU A 13 5.13 -12.13 -2.62
N VAL A 14 4.96 -11.09 -1.80
CA VAL A 14 5.58 -9.78 -2.03
C VAL A 14 6.86 -9.53 -1.23
N GLU A 15 7.27 -10.44 -0.33
CA GLU A 15 8.50 -10.30 0.43
C GLU A 15 9.75 -10.04 -0.44
N PRO A 16 9.92 -10.62 -1.62
CA PRO A 16 11.06 -10.31 -2.48
C PRO A 16 11.17 -8.84 -2.86
N LEU A 17 10.05 -8.11 -2.85
CA LEU A 17 9.99 -6.69 -3.21
C LEU A 17 10.14 -5.76 -2.00
N PHE A 18 9.69 -6.19 -0.82
CA PHE A 18 9.65 -5.35 0.38
C PHE A 18 10.64 -5.77 1.46
N GLY A 19 11.18 -6.96 1.40
CA GLY A 19 12.00 -7.55 2.45
C GLY A 19 11.21 -8.51 3.32
N LYS A 20 11.91 -9.21 4.21
CA LYS A 20 11.30 -10.24 5.07
C LYS A 20 10.30 -9.61 6.05
N MET A 21 9.09 -10.14 6.09
CA MET A 21 7.99 -9.70 6.94
C MET A 21 7.45 -10.82 7.82
N ILE A 22 7.25 -12.02 7.26
CA ILE A 22 6.76 -13.18 8.01
C ILE A 22 7.80 -13.60 9.04
N GLY A 23 7.37 -13.76 10.29
CA GLY A 23 8.26 -14.12 11.39
C GLY A 23 9.09 -12.97 11.94
N VAL A 24 8.86 -11.74 11.46
CA VAL A 24 9.47 -10.53 12.01
C VAL A 24 8.51 -9.94 13.05
N PRO A 25 8.85 -9.98 14.37
CA PRO A 25 7.93 -9.56 15.43
C PRO A 25 7.44 -8.13 15.29
N GLU A 26 8.30 -7.21 14.88
CA GLU A 26 7.95 -5.79 14.68
C GLU A 26 6.89 -5.60 13.63
N PHE A 27 6.98 -6.34 12.52
CA PHE A 27 6.00 -6.28 11.44
C PHE A 27 4.65 -6.84 11.90
N GLU A 28 4.67 -7.99 12.57
CA GLU A 28 3.43 -8.61 13.07
C GLU A 28 2.72 -7.71 14.09
N GLU A 29 3.48 -7.04 14.97
CA GLU A 29 2.93 -6.11 15.95
C GLU A 29 2.30 -4.88 15.26
N GLU A 30 3.00 -4.27 14.31
CA GLU A 30 2.48 -3.12 13.55
C GLU A 30 1.18 -3.46 12.84
N ILE A 31 1.09 -4.63 12.23
CA ILE A 31 -0.12 -5.08 11.55
C ILE A 31 -1.25 -5.32 12.54
N ASN A 32 -0.99 -5.95 13.67
CA ASN A 32 -2.02 -6.16 14.69
C ASN A 32 -2.58 -4.83 15.19
N ILE A 33 -1.74 -3.84 15.42
CA ILE A 33 -2.16 -2.49 15.82
C ILE A 33 -3.01 -1.86 14.73
N ALA A 34 -2.59 -1.93 13.48
CA ALA A 34 -3.33 -1.37 12.35
C ALA A 34 -4.71 -2.03 12.19
N VAL A 35 -4.79 -3.34 12.34
CA VAL A 35 -6.06 -4.09 12.30
C VAL A 35 -6.99 -3.63 13.42
N GLN A 36 -6.48 -3.52 14.64
CA GLN A 36 -7.27 -3.07 15.80
C GLN A 36 -7.80 -1.66 15.61
N LYS A 37 -7.06 -0.79 14.95
CA LYS A 37 -7.46 0.60 14.67
C LYS A 37 -8.35 0.73 13.44
N GLY A 38 -8.63 -0.35 12.71
CA GLY A 38 -9.44 -0.30 11.49
C GLY A 38 -8.74 0.37 10.31
N LEU A 39 -7.42 0.28 10.23
CA LEU A 39 -6.58 0.93 9.21
C LEU A 39 -6.13 -0.02 8.09
N VAL A 40 -6.62 -1.25 8.11
CA VAL A 40 -6.31 -2.28 7.11
C VAL A 40 -7.56 -2.60 6.31
N PHE A 41 -7.46 -2.51 4.98
CA PHE A 41 -8.57 -2.80 4.07
C PHE A 41 -8.15 -3.89 3.10
N CYS A 42 -9.03 -4.85 2.87
CA CYS A 42 -8.77 -6.01 2.03
C CYS A 42 -9.82 -6.15 0.94
N VAL A 43 -9.42 -6.71 -0.20
CA VAL A 43 -10.33 -7.19 -1.23
C VAL A 43 -10.18 -8.72 -1.30
N GLU A 44 -11.29 -9.44 -1.19
CA GLU A 44 -11.31 -10.90 -1.31
C GLU A 44 -11.62 -11.33 -2.72
N ASP A 45 -10.96 -12.40 -3.17
CA ASP A 45 -11.30 -13.08 -4.41
C ASP A 45 -12.29 -14.21 -4.07
N LEU A 46 -13.55 -14.04 -4.45
CA LEU A 46 -14.61 -14.98 -4.16
C LEU A 46 -14.43 -16.33 -4.84
N SER A 47 -13.71 -16.38 -5.96
CA SER A 47 -13.50 -17.63 -6.70
C SER A 47 -12.47 -18.55 -6.02
N SER A 48 -11.46 -18.00 -5.36
CA SER A 48 -10.41 -18.74 -4.67
C SER A 48 -10.57 -18.71 -3.14
N ASN A 49 -11.47 -17.89 -2.62
CA ASN A 49 -11.67 -17.64 -1.20
C ASN A 49 -10.38 -17.12 -0.51
N ARG A 50 -9.55 -16.36 -1.24
CA ARG A 50 -8.29 -15.79 -0.77
C ARG A 50 -8.33 -14.27 -0.82
N ILE A 51 -7.45 -13.64 -0.05
CA ILE A 51 -7.27 -12.19 -0.13
C ILE A 51 -6.57 -11.85 -1.44
N ALA A 52 -7.22 -11.02 -2.25
CA ALA A 52 -6.71 -10.55 -3.54
C ALA A 52 -5.78 -9.36 -3.38
N GLY A 53 -6.02 -8.50 -2.39
CA GLY A 53 -5.20 -7.33 -2.15
C GLY A 53 -5.44 -6.75 -0.76
N VAL A 54 -4.46 -5.98 -0.29
CA VAL A 54 -4.48 -5.32 1.03
C VAL A 54 -3.89 -3.94 0.91
N ILE A 55 -4.47 -2.97 1.59
CA ILE A 55 -3.88 -1.66 1.78
C ILE A 55 -3.91 -1.29 3.27
N VAL A 56 -2.81 -0.71 3.75
CA VAL A 56 -2.68 -0.23 5.12
C VAL A 56 -2.44 1.27 5.08
N ILE A 57 -3.17 2.01 5.90
CA ILE A 57 -3.03 3.46 6.01
C ILE A 57 -2.65 3.88 7.42
N ASP A 58 -2.08 5.08 7.54
CA ASP A 58 -1.82 5.76 8.80
C ASP A 58 -2.49 7.13 8.75
N LYS A 59 -3.49 7.33 9.63
CA LYS A 59 -4.26 8.58 9.66
C LYS A 59 -3.51 9.73 10.32
N GLU A 60 -2.61 9.46 11.25
CA GLU A 60 -1.79 10.50 11.87
C GLU A 60 -0.82 11.10 10.86
N GLU A 61 -0.10 10.24 10.13
CA GLU A 61 0.82 10.64 9.07
C GLU A 61 0.10 11.01 7.77
N ASN A 62 -1.15 10.70 7.66
CA ASN A 62 -1.97 10.87 6.46
C ASN A 62 -1.33 10.19 5.25
N SER A 63 -0.99 8.92 5.41
CA SER A 63 -0.20 8.19 4.44
C SER A 63 -0.75 6.80 4.12
N ILE A 64 -0.38 6.30 2.95
CA ILE A 64 -0.51 4.90 2.60
C ILE A 64 0.79 4.21 3.03
N GLU A 65 0.68 3.26 3.94
CA GLU A 65 1.84 2.56 4.51
C GLU A 65 2.24 1.33 3.70
N TRP A 66 1.26 0.66 3.12
CA TRP A 66 1.51 -0.58 2.39
C TRP A 66 0.37 -0.89 1.43
N LEU A 67 0.72 -1.37 0.25
CA LEU A 67 -0.22 -1.84 -0.77
C LEU A 67 0.36 -3.09 -1.42
N ALA A 68 -0.42 -4.16 -1.42
CA ALA A 68 -0.06 -5.38 -2.13
C ALA A 68 -1.29 -5.97 -2.82
N VAL A 69 -1.08 -6.43 -4.06
CA VAL A 69 -2.11 -7.12 -4.85
C VAL A 69 -1.52 -8.44 -5.33
N SER A 70 -2.26 -9.53 -5.18
CA SER A 70 -1.81 -10.84 -5.63
C SER A 70 -1.63 -10.89 -7.14
N ASP A 71 -0.58 -11.57 -7.61
CA ASP A 71 -0.31 -11.77 -9.03
C ASP A 71 -1.45 -12.50 -9.75
N HIS A 72 -2.19 -13.35 -9.04
CA HIS A 72 -3.32 -14.11 -9.59
C HIS A 72 -4.48 -13.24 -10.08
N VAL A 73 -4.58 -12.03 -9.55
CA VAL A 73 -5.71 -11.13 -9.81
C VAL A 73 -5.26 -9.76 -10.31
N LYS A 74 -4.02 -9.63 -10.76
CA LYS A 74 -3.52 -8.39 -11.38
C LYS A 74 -4.34 -8.03 -12.61
N ARG A 75 -4.44 -6.74 -12.90
CA ARG A 75 -5.21 -6.15 -14.03
C ARG A 75 -6.73 -6.24 -13.87
N GLN A 76 -7.24 -6.56 -12.69
CA GLN A 76 -8.68 -6.56 -12.41
C GLN A 76 -9.15 -5.30 -11.66
N GLY A 77 -8.29 -4.28 -11.55
CA GLY A 77 -8.64 -3.03 -10.89
C GLY A 77 -8.63 -3.06 -9.37
N ILE A 78 -8.07 -4.10 -8.75
CA ILE A 78 -8.05 -4.28 -7.29
C ILE A 78 -7.21 -3.20 -6.62
N GLY A 79 -6.01 -2.93 -7.15
CA GLY A 79 -5.16 -1.86 -6.64
C GLY A 79 -5.83 -0.50 -6.70
N ARG A 80 -6.54 -0.22 -7.78
CA ARG A 80 -7.30 1.03 -7.94
C ARG A 80 -8.39 1.18 -6.89
N ILE A 81 -9.15 0.12 -6.65
CA ILE A 81 -10.21 0.10 -5.62
C ILE A 81 -9.61 0.39 -4.24
N LEU A 82 -8.51 -0.26 -3.91
CA LEU A 82 -7.84 -0.10 -2.62
C LEU A 82 -7.29 1.33 -2.43
N VAL A 83 -6.62 1.87 -3.43
CA VAL A 83 -6.07 3.23 -3.36
C VAL A 83 -7.20 4.26 -3.27
N GLU A 84 -8.25 4.11 -4.05
CA GLU A 84 -9.41 5.00 -3.99
C GLU A 84 -10.05 4.97 -2.60
N TYR A 85 -10.23 3.80 -2.03
CA TYR A 85 -10.76 3.66 -0.68
C TYR A 85 -9.86 4.33 0.36
N ALA A 86 -8.54 4.12 0.27
CA ALA A 86 -7.58 4.73 1.18
C ALA A 86 -7.63 6.26 1.10
N ILE A 87 -7.66 6.83 -0.09
CA ILE A 87 -7.74 8.27 -0.29
C ILE A 87 -9.02 8.84 0.33
N ASN A 88 -10.14 8.13 0.21
CA ASN A 88 -11.40 8.56 0.82
C ASN A 88 -11.37 8.51 2.35
N GLU A 89 -10.59 7.61 2.94
CA GLU A 89 -10.43 7.49 4.39
C GLU A 89 -9.40 8.49 4.95
N LEU A 90 -8.45 8.94 4.14
CA LEU A 90 -7.46 9.92 4.55
C LEU A 90 -8.02 11.34 4.46
N ASP A 91 -7.31 12.30 5.07
CA ASP A 91 -7.73 13.69 5.14
C ASP A 91 -7.33 14.45 3.87
N SER A 92 -8.31 14.84 3.07
CA SER A 92 -8.09 15.58 1.82
C SER A 92 -7.59 17.02 2.04
N LYS A 93 -7.69 17.53 3.26
CA LYS A 93 -7.20 18.88 3.63
C LYS A 93 -5.72 18.89 3.98
N ARG A 94 -5.08 17.74 4.00
CA ARG A 94 -3.65 17.57 4.26
C ARG A 94 -3.01 16.85 3.08
N ASP A 95 -1.71 17.08 2.88
CA ASP A 95 -0.96 16.30 1.90
C ASP A 95 -0.99 14.83 2.28
N MET A 96 -1.20 13.97 1.29
CA MET A 96 -1.13 12.52 1.46
C MET A 96 0.22 12.01 0.96
N LYS A 97 0.78 11.02 1.66
CA LYS A 97 2.10 10.48 1.37
C LYS A 97 2.04 9.00 1.08
N VAL A 98 2.91 8.53 0.21
CA VAL A 98 3.19 7.10 0.01
C VAL A 98 4.66 6.93 -0.34
N GLN A 99 5.32 5.97 0.30
CA GLN A 99 6.67 5.54 -0.08
C GLN A 99 6.53 4.33 -1.00
N THR A 100 7.10 4.42 -2.18
CA THR A 100 7.02 3.38 -3.20
C THR A 100 8.35 3.24 -3.94
N PHE A 101 8.43 2.34 -4.91
CA PHE A 101 9.65 2.14 -5.67
C PHE A 101 9.98 3.34 -6.55
N SER A 102 11.26 3.62 -6.71
CA SER A 102 11.72 4.71 -7.56
C SER A 102 11.43 4.45 -9.03
N LYS A 103 11.38 5.54 -9.81
CA LYS A 103 11.24 5.45 -11.26
C LYS A 103 12.39 4.60 -11.83
N GLY A 104 12.06 3.67 -12.72
CA GLY A 104 13.04 2.75 -13.30
C GLY A 104 13.08 1.38 -12.63
N VAL A 105 12.47 1.22 -11.47
CA VAL A 105 12.24 -0.10 -10.86
C VAL A 105 11.01 -0.72 -11.53
N GLU A 106 11.24 -1.70 -12.41
CA GLU A 106 10.19 -2.28 -13.27
C GLU A 106 9.01 -2.81 -12.45
N ALA A 107 9.29 -3.54 -11.37
CA ALA A 107 8.26 -4.12 -10.50
C ALA A 107 7.36 -3.06 -9.85
N GLY A 108 7.82 -1.83 -9.70
CA GLY A 108 7.06 -0.73 -9.12
C GLY A 108 6.22 0.07 -10.11
N THR A 109 6.37 -0.17 -11.40
CA THR A 109 5.71 0.63 -12.44
C THR A 109 4.18 0.63 -12.32
N PRO A 110 3.50 -0.52 -12.10
CA PRO A 110 2.05 -0.51 -11.96
C PRO A 110 1.56 0.34 -10.77
N ALA A 111 2.21 0.23 -9.61
CA ALA A 111 1.84 1.01 -8.44
C ALA A 111 2.10 2.50 -8.65
N ARG A 112 3.25 2.85 -9.22
CA ARG A 112 3.57 4.25 -9.52
C ARG A 112 2.56 4.88 -10.47
N ASN A 113 2.21 4.18 -11.54
CA ASN A 113 1.20 4.66 -12.49
C ASN A 113 -0.14 4.87 -11.80
N LEU A 114 -0.51 3.98 -10.91
CA LEU A 114 -1.74 4.08 -10.14
C LEU A 114 -1.73 5.31 -9.22
N TYR A 115 -0.65 5.50 -8.45
CA TYR A 115 -0.52 6.67 -7.59
C TYR A 115 -0.52 7.96 -8.40
N GLN A 116 0.18 8.01 -9.53
CA GLN A 116 0.19 9.18 -10.40
C GLN A 116 -1.21 9.49 -10.95
N ALA A 117 -2.00 8.46 -11.29
CA ALA A 117 -3.37 8.64 -11.74
C ALA A 117 -4.27 9.30 -10.68
N PHE A 118 -3.96 9.11 -9.40
CA PHE A 118 -4.66 9.76 -8.28
C PHE A 118 -4.02 11.09 -7.85
N GLY A 119 -2.98 11.56 -8.54
CA GLY A 119 -2.38 12.88 -8.29
C GLY A 119 -1.16 12.87 -7.39
N PHE A 120 -0.59 11.72 -7.07
CA PHE A 120 0.69 11.64 -6.36
C PHE A 120 1.85 11.94 -7.32
N GLU A 121 2.84 12.66 -6.83
CA GLU A 121 4.05 13.01 -7.58
C GLU A 121 5.29 12.72 -6.75
N ASP A 122 6.40 12.40 -7.41
CA ASP A 122 7.67 12.16 -6.74
C ASP A 122 8.11 13.43 -6.01
N HIS A 123 8.53 13.29 -4.77
CA HIS A 123 8.94 14.39 -3.92
C HIS A 123 10.37 14.25 -3.41
N LYS A 124 10.75 13.07 -2.91
CA LYS A 124 12.03 12.87 -2.23
C LYS A 124 12.51 11.44 -2.36
N ASN A 125 13.79 11.25 -2.68
CA ASN A 125 14.44 9.95 -2.63
C ASN A 125 14.53 9.49 -1.17
N MET A 126 14.08 8.26 -0.90
CA MET A 126 14.05 7.67 0.44
C MET A 126 15.09 6.57 0.65
N GLY A 127 15.96 6.33 -0.36
CA GLY A 127 16.97 5.29 -0.28
C GLY A 127 16.42 3.90 -0.51
N LYS A 128 17.17 2.89 -0.10
CA LYS A 128 16.81 1.49 -0.30
C LYS A 128 15.91 0.95 0.79
N ASN A 129 14.93 0.14 0.41
CA ASN A 129 14.11 -0.62 1.36
C ASN A 129 14.88 -1.86 1.89
N PRO A 130 14.30 -2.65 2.82
CA PRO A 130 14.98 -3.85 3.33
C PRO A 130 15.35 -4.89 2.27
N ALA A 131 14.70 -4.88 1.11
CA ALA A 131 15.06 -5.76 -0.02
C ALA A 131 16.19 -5.17 -0.88
N GLY A 132 16.72 -3.99 -0.57
CA GLY A 132 17.76 -3.32 -1.34
C GLY A 132 17.27 -2.57 -2.57
N ILE A 133 15.98 -2.32 -2.68
CA ILE A 133 15.35 -1.66 -3.83
C ILE A 133 15.18 -0.16 -3.52
N GLU A 134 15.59 0.69 -4.46
CA GLU A 134 15.46 2.15 -4.34
C GLU A 134 14.00 2.59 -4.21
N THR A 135 13.75 3.51 -3.30
CA THR A 135 12.40 4.02 -3.03
C THR A 135 12.35 5.54 -3.09
N VAL A 136 11.14 6.04 -3.28
CA VAL A 136 10.82 7.47 -3.35
C VAL A 136 9.58 7.76 -2.51
N LEU A 137 9.55 8.94 -1.91
CA LEU A 137 8.33 9.46 -1.29
C LEU A 137 7.54 10.20 -2.38
N MET A 138 6.30 9.78 -2.59
CA MET A 138 5.35 10.49 -3.44
C MET A 138 4.36 11.25 -2.57
N ILE A 139 3.94 12.42 -3.02
CA ILE A 139 2.99 13.27 -2.31
C ILE A 139 1.83 13.64 -3.23
N LYS A 140 0.62 13.48 -2.70
CA LYS A 140 -0.59 14.05 -3.27
C LYS A 140 -0.91 15.32 -2.48
N LYS A 141 -0.85 16.48 -3.15
CA LYS A 141 -1.08 17.77 -2.50
C LYS A 141 -2.50 17.89 -2.00
N GLN A 142 -2.67 18.57 -0.87
CA GLN A 142 -3.98 18.87 -0.31
C GLN A 142 -4.84 19.62 -1.34
N LYS A 143 -6.15 19.41 -1.23
CA LYS A 143 -7.09 20.16 -2.05
C LYS A 143 -7.13 21.60 -1.56
N ASN A 144 -6.78 22.55 -2.45
CA ASN A 144 -7.00 23.96 -2.19
C ASN A 144 -8.48 24.26 -2.34
N VAL A 145 -9.11 24.66 -1.23
CA VAL A 145 -10.45 25.23 -1.32
C VAL A 145 -10.28 26.68 -1.74
N LEU A 146 -10.57 26.95 -3.00
CA LEU A 146 -10.72 28.33 -3.46
C LEU A 146 -12.05 28.85 -2.93
N ILE A 147 -11.95 29.79 -2.03
CA ILE A 147 -13.13 30.50 -1.51
C ILE A 147 -13.38 31.70 -2.41
#